data_af8661db4d668ccf62256f1e944a806d
#
_entry.id   af8661db4d668ccf62256f1e944a806d
#
_cell.length_a   1.000
_cell.length_b   1.000
_cell.length_c   1.000
_cell.angle_alpha   90.00
_cell.angle_beta   90.00
_cell.angle_gamma   90.00
#
_symmetry.space_group_name_H-M   'P 1'
#
loop_
_entity.id
_entity.type
_entity.pdbx_description
1 polymer ?
#
loop_
_entity_poly.entity_id
_entity_poly.type
_entity_poly.pdbx_seq_one_letter_code
_entity_poly.pdbx_strand_id
1 'polypeptide(L)'
;MSQTHAAPSADPRLIVALDVPDALAGLAMAERIGDAARAYKIGLGMLTGGGLALARELMDERGAAIFLDMKLFDIGATVEAAVRGLTATGIDLLTVHGDPHVVRAAMEGRGARPTRILAVTILTSLDRADLDAGMIREGDVGEIVAERAARALEAGADGVIASPREAAAIRALPEAAGRLIVTPGVRPAGSAAHDQKRTATPAEAIAAGADRIVVGRPIWAASDPRAAARAIAASLPPI
;
A
#
# COMPACT_ATOMS: atom_id res chain seq x y z
N MET A 1 -30.53 25.86 17.33
CA MET A 1 -29.08 25.66 17.28
C MET A 1 -28.78 24.41 16.45
N SER A 2 -28.54 24.58 15.15
CA SER A 2 -28.18 23.47 14.27
C SER A 2 -26.73 23.05 14.57
N GLN A 3 -26.58 21.84 15.09
CA GLN A 3 -25.26 21.20 15.13
C GLN A 3 -24.85 20.91 13.67
N THR A 4 -23.97 21.71 13.14
CA THR A 4 -23.20 21.37 11.93
C THR A 4 -22.37 20.13 12.28
N HIS A 5 -22.86 18.95 11.91
CA HIS A 5 -22.05 17.74 11.89
C HIS A 5 -20.92 18.01 10.90
N ALA A 6 -19.72 18.26 11.42
CA ALA A 6 -18.52 18.24 10.59
C ALA A 6 -18.51 16.89 9.86
N ALA A 7 -18.40 16.93 8.53
CA ALA A 7 -18.28 15.70 7.75
C ALA A 7 -17.10 14.89 8.31
N PRO A 8 -17.26 13.57 8.53
CA PRO A 8 -16.18 12.77 9.09
C PRO A 8 -14.93 12.95 8.25
N SER A 9 -13.82 13.30 8.90
CA SER A 9 -12.51 13.43 8.25
C SER A 9 -12.15 12.08 7.62
N ALA A 10 -11.40 12.11 6.50
CA ALA A 10 -10.93 10.88 5.84
C ALA A 10 -10.22 9.96 6.84
N ASP A 11 -10.54 8.67 6.81
CA ASP A 11 -9.88 7.69 7.68
C ASP A 11 -8.41 7.50 7.24
N PRO A 12 -7.42 7.71 8.12
CA PRO A 12 -6.00 7.64 7.77
C PRO A 12 -5.53 6.22 7.42
N ARG A 13 -6.34 5.20 7.70
CA ARG A 13 -6.06 3.80 7.37
C ARG A 13 -6.39 3.46 5.92
N LEU A 14 -7.21 4.29 5.23
CA LEU A 14 -7.58 4.08 3.84
C LEU A 14 -6.59 4.76 2.89
N ILE A 15 -5.93 3.97 2.04
CA ILE A 15 -5.12 4.44 0.92
C ILE A 15 -5.86 4.13 -0.38
N VAL A 16 -6.15 5.14 -1.19
CA VAL A 16 -6.80 4.94 -2.49
C VAL A 16 -5.75 4.71 -3.56
N ALA A 17 -5.82 3.56 -4.25
CA ALA A 17 -4.96 3.29 -5.39
C ALA A 17 -5.51 4.00 -6.64
N LEU A 18 -4.74 4.93 -7.19
CA LEU A 18 -5.02 5.63 -8.45
C LEU A 18 -4.44 4.82 -9.62
N ASP A 19 -5.06 3.66 -9.90
CA ASP A 19 -4.66 2.81 -11.03
C ASP A 19 -5.44 3.26 -12.29
N VAL A 20 -5.17 4.48 -12.74
CA VAL A 20 -5.77 5.15 -13.91
C VAL A 20 -4.69 5.46 -14.95
N PRO A 21 -5.04 5.78 -16.22
CA PRO A 21 -4.07 5.81 -17.31
C PRO A 21 -2.94 6.82 -17.15
N ASP A 22 -3.22 8.00 -16.62
CA ASP A 22 -2.28 9.12 -16.58
C ASP A 22 -2.54 10.10 -15.42
N ALA A 23 -1.67 11.08 -15.28
CA ALA A 23 -1.72 12.10 -14.24
C ALA A 23 -3.01 12.95 -14.29
N LEU A 24 -3.51 13.29 -15.48
CA LEU A 24 -4.74 14.10 -15.62
C LEU A 24 -5.95 13.30 -15.12
N ALA A 25 -6.06 12.04 -15.52
CA ALA A 25 -7.09 11.14 -15.00
C ALA A 25 -6.96 10.94 -13.48
N GLY A 26 -5.72 10.90 -12.96
CA GLY A 26 -5.43 10.82 -11.54
C GLY A 26 -5.90 12.05 -10.76
N LEU A 27 -5.62 13.25 -11.25
CA LEU A 27 -6.09 14.49 -10.66
C LEU A 27 -7.62 14.57 -10.66
N ALA A 28 -8.25 14.32 -11.82
CA ALA A 28 -9.71 14.31 -11.92
C ALA A 28 -10.36 13.28 -10.97
N MET A 29 -9.73 12.11 -10.79
CA MET A 29 -10.20 11.11 -9.83
C MET A 29 -10.04 11.60 -8.38
N ALA A 30 -8.91 12.18 -8.01
CA ALA A 30 -8.70 12.75 -6.69
C ALA A 30 -9.69 13.88 -6.38
N GLU A 31 -10.08 14.68 -7.39
CA GLU A 31 -11.15 15.68 -7.26
C GLU A 31 -12.51 15.06 -6.99
N ARG A 32 -12.87 14.01 -7.71
CA ARG A 32 -14.12 13.28 -7.51
C ARG A 32 -14.20 12.63 -6.14
N ILE A 33 -13.09 12.10 -5.62
CA ILE A 33 -13.00 11.52 -4.27
C ILE A 33 -13.09 12.63 -3.21
N GLY A 34 -12.47 13.77 -3.45
CA GLY A 34 -12.53 14.95 -2.60
C GLY A 34 -11.97 14.67 -1.19
N ASP A 35 -12.75 15.03 -0.17
CA ASP A 35 -12.42 14.90 1.25
C ASP A 35 -12.56 13.48 1.83
N ALA A 36 -13.06 12.52 1.03
CA ALA A 36 -13.28 11.14 1.48
C ALA A 36 -11.97 10.32 1.62
N ALA A 37 -10.85 10.79 1.03
CA ALA A 37 -9.53 10.21 1.21
C ALA A 37 -8.45 11.29 1.24
N ARG A 38 -7.34 11.02 1.96
CA ARG A 38 -6.16 11.88 2.04
C ARG A 38 -4.85 11.14 1.74
N ALA A 39 -4.92 9.85 1.46
CA ALA A 39 -3.75 9.05 1.10
C ALA A 39 -3.99 8.36 -0.24
N TYR A 40 -3.03 8.49 -1.15
CA TYR A 40 -3.12 7.95 -2.51
C TYR A 40 -1.90 7.10 -2.85
N LYS A 41 -2.15 5.93 -3.45
CA LYS A 41 -1.11 5.07 -4.01
C LYS A 41 -0.98 5.32 -5.51
N ILE A 42 0.25 5.56 -5.94
CA ILE A 42 0.63 5.67 -7.35
C ILE A 42 1.56 4.49 -7.66
N GLY A 43 1.14 3.63 -8.57
CA GLY A 43 1.85 2.40 -8.92
C GLY A 43 2.59 2.47 -10.25
N LEU A 44 3.27 1.37 -10.60
CA LEU A 44 4.08 1.24 -11.82
C LEU A 44 3.32 1.58 -13.11
N GLY A 45 2.01 1.27 -13.17
CA GLY A 45 1.17 1.57 -14.34
C GLY A 45 1.12 3.05 -14.71
N MET A 46 1.35 3.95 -13.75
CA MET A 46 1.39 5.40 -13.98
C MET A 46 2.80 5.96 -14.21
N LEU A 47 3.84 5.13 -14.22
CA LEU A 47 5.22 5.62 -14.33
C LEU A 47 5.42 6.45 -15.62
N THR A 48 4.94 5.94 -16.74
CA THR A 48 5.02 6.61 -18.05
C THR A 48 3.92 7.65 -18.26
N GLY A 49 2.84 7.62 -17.46
CA GLY A 49 1.71 8.55 -17.52
C GLY A 49 1.86 9.79 -16.63
N GLY A 50 3.06 10.08 -16.12
CA GLY A 50 3.30 11.26 -15.28
C GLY A 50 3.03 11.05 -13.78
N GLY A 51 3.09 9.80 -13.28
CA GLY A 51 2.77 9.46 -11.89
C GLY A 51 3.58 10.24 -10.85
N LEU A 52 4.85 10.56 -11.12
CA LEU A 52 5.66 11.37 -10.19
C LEU A 52 5.22 12.85 -10.18
N ALA A 53 4.78 13.39 -11.30
CA ALA A 53 4.21 14.73 -11.36
C ALA A 53 2.87 14.79 -10.62
N LEU A 54 2.01 13.78 -10.79
CA LEU A 54 0.77 13.62 -10.04
C LEU A 54 1.03 13.55 -8.53
N ALA A 55 2.04 12.76 -8.10
CA ALA A 55 2.40 12.67 -6.69
C ALA A 55 2.69 14.04 -6.10
N ARG A 56 3.51 14.84 -6.79
CA ARG A 56 3.88 16.17 -6.37
C ARG A 56 2.68 17.11 -6.29
N GLU A 57 1.84 17.13 -7.32
CA GLU A 57 0.64 17.96 -7.37
C GLU A 57 -0.32 17.64 -6.21
N LEU A 58 -0.54 16.35 -5.92
CA LEU A 58 -1.40 15.95 -4.81
C LEU A 58 -0.83 16.33 -3.42
N MET A 59 0.49 16.29 -3.26
CA MET A 59 1.15 16.76 -2.03
C MET A 59 1.02 18.28 -1.89
N ASP A 60 1.37 19.03 -2.93
CA ASP A 60 1.47 20.48 -2.88
C ASP A 60 0.06 21.14 -2.76
N GLU A 61 -0.92 20.67 -3.54
CA GLU A 61 -2.24 21.30 -3.61
C GLU A 61 -3.26 20.73 -2.59
N ARG A 62 -3.06 19.48 -2.13
CA ARG A 62 -4.04 18.82 -1.26
C ARG A 62 -3.48 18.38 0.09
N GLY A 63 -2.18 18.52 0.32
CA GLY A 63 -1.52 17.97 1.50
C GLY A 63 -1.73 16.46 1.61
N ALA A 64 -1.83 15.77 0.48
CA ALA A 64 -2.11 14.34 0.45
C ALA A 64 -0.86 13.54 0.82
N ALA A 65 -1.06 12.46 1.60
CA ALA A 65 -0.03 11.47 1.83
C ALA A 65 0.16 10.60 0.58
N ILE A 66 1.39 10.42 0.14
CA ILE A 66 1.70 9.68 -1.10
C ILE A 66 2.42 8.39 -0.80
N PHE A 67 1.87 7.31 -1.34
CA PHE A 67 2.45 5.99 -1.38
C PHE A 67 2.91 5.67 -2.82
N LEU A 68 4.23 5.69 -3.07
CA LEU A 68 4.80 5.21 -4.34
C LEU A 68 5.00 3.69 -4.29
N ASP A 69 4.19 2.98 -5.07
CA ASP A 69 4.20 1.51 -5.11
C ASP A 69 5.01 1.02 -6.33
N MET A 70 6.35 1.14 -6.20
CA MET A 70 7.31 0.88 -7.29
C MET A 70 7.94 -0.51 -7.22
N LYS A 71 7.89 -1.17 -6.06
CA LYS A 71 8.47 -2.51 -5.83
C LYS A 71 9.90 -2.62 -6.35
N LEU A 72 10.75 -1.64 -6.00
CA LEU A 72 12.12 -1.55 -6.50
C LEU A 72 12.89 -2.85 -6.22
N PHE A 73 13.53 -3.37 -7.27
CA PHE A 73 14.36 -4.56 -7.20
C PHE A 73 15.52 -4.44 -8.20
N ASP A 74 16.73 -4.32 -7.69
CA ASP A 74 17.95 -4.19 -8.47
C ASP A 74 19.17 -4.46 -7.56
N ILE A 75 20.39 -4.32 -8.08
CA ILE A 75 21.61 -4.33 -7.26
C ILE A 75 21.59 -3.17 -6.25
N GLY A 76 22.24 -3.37 -5.09
CA GLY A 76 22.15 -2.46 -3.97
C GLY A 76 22.40 -0.99 -4.30
N ALA A 77 23.46 -0.68 -5.05
CA ALA A 77 23.81 0.70 -5.42
C ALA A 77 22.70 1.39 -6.24
N THR A 78 22.02 0.65 -7.13
CA THR A 78 20.90 1.18 -7.93
C THR A 78 19.69 1.43 -7.06
N VAL A 79 19.35 0.49 -6.18
CA VAL A 79 18.24 0.64 -5.22
C VAL A 79 18.48 1.85 -4.30
N GLU A 80 19.68 1.95 -3.73
CA GLU A 80 20.06 3.08 -2.87
C GLU A 80 19.90 4.42 -3.59
N ALA A 81 20.41 4.55 -4.81
CA ALA A 81 20.31 5.78 -5.60
C ALA A 81 18.86 6.12 -5.94
N ALA A 82 18.04 5.14 -6.35
CA ALA A 82 16.62 5.33 -6.65
C ALA A 82 15.82 5.78 -5.42
N VAL A 83 16.01 5.10 -4.28
CA VAL A 83 15.35 5.44 -3.02
C VAL A 83 15.77 6.83 -2.54
N ARG A 84 17.05 7.19 -2.63
CA ARG A 84 17.56 8.54 -2.29
C ARG A 84 16.84 9.62 -3.09
N GLY A 85 16.67 9.41 -4.39
CA GLY A 85 15.98 10.35 -5.28
C GLY A 85 14.48 10.46 -4.96
N LEU A 86 13.79 9.32 -4.83
CA LEU A 86 12.35 9.30 -4.57
C LEU A 86 12.00 9.87 -3.20
N THR A 87 12.76 9.53 -2.14
CA THR A 87 12.48 10.02 -0.79
C THR A 87 12.80 11.51 -0.61
N ALA A 88 13.65 12.09 -1.46
CA ALA A 88 13.90 13.54 -1.48
C ALA A 88 12.68 14.35 -1.93
N THR A 89 11.68 13.74 -2.55
CA THR A 89 10.43 14.41 -2.96
C THR A 89 9.42 14.59 -1.82
N GLY A 90 9.64 13.97 -0.65
CA GLY A 90 8.76 14.11 0.51
C GLY A 90 7.60 13.10 0.58
N ILE A 91 7.63 12.03 -0.21
CA ILE A 91 6.61 10.96 -0.16
C ILE A 91 6.59 10.24 1.18
N ASP A 92 5.44 9.70 1.57
CA ASP A 92 5.24 9.04 2.86
C ASP A 92 5.66 7.56 2.86
N LEU A 93 5.29 6.82 1.81
CA LEU A 93 5.53 5.39 1.70
C LEU A 93 6.18 5.04 0.35
N LEU A 94 7.12 4.10 0.36
CA LEU A 94 7.75 3.56 -0.84
C LEU A 94 7.91 2.05 -0.72
N THR A 95 7.54 1.29 -1.76
CA THR A 95 7.78 -0.15 -1.78
C THR A 95 9.09 -0.53 -2.44
N VAL A 96 9.74 -1.51 -1.84
CA VAL A 96 10.86 -2.25 -2.41
C VAL A 96 10.58 -3.76 -2.31
N HIS A 97 11.30 -4.58 -3.04
CA HIS A 97 11.20 -6.04 -2.90
C HIS A 97 11.74 -6.48 -1.53
N GLY A 98 11.14 -7.54 -0.94
CA GLY A 98 11.42 -7.94 0.44
C GLY A 98 12.73 -8.71 0.66
N ASP A 99 13.62 -8.74 -0.32
CA ASP A 99 14.93 -9.38 -0.18
C ASP A 99 15.85 -8.55 0.73
N PRO A 100 16.49 -9.15 1.74
CA PRO A 100 17.22 -8.40 2.77
C PRO A 100 18.28 -7.44 2.24
N HIS A 101 18.97 -7.78 1.13
CA HIS A 101 19.95 -6.89 0.53
C HIS A 101 19.34 -5.66 -0.13
N VAL A 102 18.14 -5.82 -0.73
CA VAL A 102 17.36 -4.70 -1.31
C VAL A 102 16.87 -3.79 -0.21
N VAL A 103 16.33 -4.36 0.88
CA VAL A 103 15.85 -3.59 2.03
C VAL A 103 16.98 -2.77 2.66
N ARG A 104 18.14 -3.38 2.93
CA ARG A 104 19.29 -2.64 3.48
C ARG A 104 19.70 -1.47 2.60
N ALA A 105 19.86 -1.69 1.29
CA ALA A 105 20.20 -0.64 0.34
C ALA A 105 19.13 0.47 0.30
N ALA A 106 17.85 0.12 0.40
CA ALA A 106 16.76 1.08 0.47
C ALA A 106 16.82 1.93 1.75
N MET A 107 17.13 1.30 2.90
CA MET A 107 17.29 2.02 4.18
C MET A 107 18.48 2.98 4.14
N GLU A 108 19.59 2.60 3.52
CA GLU A 108 20.74 3.49 3.29
C GLU A 108 20.36 4.67 2.38
N GLY A 109 19.67 4.41 1.27
CA GLY A 109 19.21 5.45 0.35
C GLY A 109 18.20 6.42 0.98
N ARG A 110 17.31 5.92 1.83
CA ARG A 110 16.38 6.76 2.61
C ARG A 110 17.13 7.66 3.60
N GLY A 111 18.13 7.12 4.29
CA GLY A 111 18.84 7.82 5.36
C GLY A 111 17.89 8.27 6.48
N ALA A 112 18.02 9.52 6.93
CA ALA A 112 17.19 10.10 8.00
C ALA A 112 15.84 10.67 7.54
N ARG A 113 15.44 10.49 6.27
CA ARG A 113 14.16 11.02 5.77
C ARG A 113 12.97 10.29 6.39
N PRO A 114 11.81 10.97 6.53
CA PRO A 114 10.63 10.41 7.20
C PRO A 114 9.89 9.35 6.37
N THR A 115 10.19 9.23 5.07
CA THR A 115 9.58 8.21 4.20
C THR A 115 9.74 6.83 4.80
N ARG A 116 8.68 6.04 4.86
CA ARG A 116 8.72 4.67 5.34
C ARG A 116 8.89 3.69 4.18
N ILE A 117 9.85 2.79 4.32
CA ILE A 117 10.14 1.74 3.34
C ILE A 117 9.31 0.50 3.68
N LEU A 118 8.47 0.08 2.74
CA LEU A 118 7.62 -1.10 2.85
C LEU A 118 8.17 -2.23 1.98
N ALA A 119 8.47 -3.36 2.59
CA ALA A 119 8.97 -4.54 1.90
C ALA A 119 7.82 -5.40 1.36
N VAL A 120 7.85 -5.70 0.05
CA VAL A 120 6.88 -6.61 -0.56
C VAL A 120 7.29 -8.06 -0.26
N THR A 121 6.42 -8.82 0.38
CA THR A 121 6.67 -10.21 0.75
C THR A 121 6.47 -11.15 -0.46
N ILE A 122 5.24 -11.53 -0.74
CA ILE A 122 4.78 -12.25 -1.94
C ILE A 122 3.62 -11.46 -2.52
N LEU A 123 3.59 -11.29 -3.84
CA LEU A 123 2.50 -10.57 -4.50
C LEU A 123 1.16 -11.27 -4.20
N THR A 124 0.16 -10.50 -3.83
CA THR A 124 -1.15 -11.02 -3.38
C THR A 124 -1.97 -11.70 -4.49
N SER A 125 -1.55 -11.53 -5.74
CA SER A 125 -2.11 -12.21 -6.91
C SER A 125 -1.55 -13.62 -7.13
N LEU A 126 -0.43 -13.98 -6.47
CA LEU A 126 0.23 -15.27 -6.67
C LEU A 126 -0.31 -16.33 -5.71
N ASP A 127 -0.42 -17.55 -6.20
CA ASP A 127 -0.73 -18.75 -5.43
C ASP A 127 0.45 -19.76 -5.44
N ARG A 128 0.26 -20.96 -4.89
CA ARG A 128 1.32 -21.96 -4.81
C ARG A 128 1.89 -22.33 -6.18
N ALA A 129 1.02 -22.50 -7.19
CA ALA A 129 1.46 -22.87 -8.54
C ALA A 129 2.33 -21.79 -9.19
N ASP A 130 2.00 -20.50 -8.96
CA ASP A 130 2.82 -19.38 -9.44
C ASP A 130 4.19 -19.34 -8.72
N LEU A 131 4.23 -19.68 -7.44
CA LEU A 131 5.47 -19.73 -6.67
C LEU A 131 6.35 -20.90 -7.14
N ASP A 132 5.76 -22.06 -7.46
CA ASP A 132 6.48 -23.22 -8.00
C ASP A 132 7.10 -22.89 -9.37
N ALA A 133 6.33 -22.26 -10.25
CA ALA A 133 6.81 -21.77 -11.54
C ALA A 133 7.93 -20.73 -11.41
N GLY A 134 7.89 -19.91 -10.37
CA GLY A 134 8.93 -18.93 -10.00
C GLY A 134 10.11 -19.52 -9.23
N MET A 135 10.17 -20.86 -9.06
CA MET A 135 11.23 -21.56 -8.30
C MET A 135 11.36 -21.07 -6.85
N ILE A 136 10.27 -20.60 -6.27
CA ILE A 136 10.22 -20.29 -4.84
C ILE A 136 10.12 -21.62 -4.07
N ARG A 137 10.84 -21.71 -2.94
CA ARG A 137 10.90 -22.94 -2.15
C ARG A 137 9.52 -23.55 -1.89
N GLU A 138 9.46 -24.87 -1.75
CA GLU A 138 8.27 -25.60 -1.33
C GLU A 138 7.77 -25.16 0.05
N GLY A 139 6.50 -25.41 0.35
CA GLY A 139 5.86 -25.12 1.62
C GLY A 139 4.58 -24.30 1.49
N ASP A 140 3.96 -24.03 2.63
CA ASP A 140 2.77 -23.20 2.71
C ASP A 140 3.07 -21.75 2.34
N VAL A 141 2.17 -21.13 1.56
CA VAL A 141 2.35 -19.74 1.10
C VAL A 141 2.37 -18.76 2.27
N GLY A 142 1.53 -18.96 3.28
CA GLY A 142 1.47 -18.11 4.47
C GLY A 142 2.75 -18.17 5.30
N GLU A 143 3.33 -19.38 5.47
CA GLU A 143 4.62 -19.55 6.15
C GLU A 143 5.76 -18.86 5.40
N ILE A 144 5.79 -18.98 4.06
CA ILE A 144 6.77 -18.29 3.22
C ILE A 144 6.63 -16.77 3.35
N VAL A 145 5.40 -16.26 3.35
CA VAL A 145 5.11 -14.83 3.52
C VAL A 145 5.57 -14.34 4.90
N ALA A 146 5.27 -15.08 5.98
CA ALA A 146 5.68 -14.72 7.33
C ALA A 146 7.21 -14.72 7.49
N GLU A 147 7.90 -15.72 6.95
CA GLU A 147 9.37 -15.78 6.96
C GLU A 147 10.00 -14.63 6.16
N ARG A 148 9.47 -14.30 4.97
CA ARG A 148 9.95 -13.16 4.19
C ARG A 148 9.70 -11.84 4.91
N ALA A 149 8.55 -11.71 5.58
CA ALA A 149 8.25 -10.54 6.42
C ALA A 149 9.27 -10.39 7.55
N ALA A 150 9.53 -11.44 8.33
CA ALA A 150 10.51 -11.41 9.41
C ALA A 150 11.88 -10.95 8.90
N ARG A 151 12.41 -11.58 7.85
CA ARG A 151 13.72 -11.24 7.27
C ARG A 151 13.80 -9.79 6.74
N ALA A 152 12.73 -9.28 6.15
CA ALA A 152 12.67 -7.91 5.66
C ALA A 152 12.64 -6.90 6.82
N LEU A 153 11.89 -7.19 7.89
CA LEU A 153 11.81 -6.37 9.10
C LEU A 153 13.12 -6.37 9.87
N GLU A 154 13.79 -7.52 10.01
CA GLU A 154 15.16 -7.64 10.55
C GLU A 154 16.17 -6.83 9.74
N ALA A 155 16.02 -6.78 8.41
CA ALA A 155 16.87 -5.96 7.53
C ALA A 155 16.61 -4.46 7.66
N GLY A 156 15.60 -4.05 8.44
CA GLY A 156 15.31 -2.66 8.81
C GLY A 156 14.09 -2.05 8.15
N ALA A 157 13.30 -2.78 7.35
CA ALA A 157 12.08 -2.24 6.74
C ALA A 157 11.14 -1.63 7.81
N ASP A 158 10.50 -0.50 7.48
CA ASP A 158 9.54 0.15 8.37
C ASP A 158 8.17 -0.56 8.38
N GLY A 159 7.98 -1.50 7.47
CA GLY A 159 6.78 -2.32 7.38
C GLY A 159 6.80 -3.24 6.18
N VAL A 160 5.68 -3.94 5.97
CA VAL A 160 5.54 -4.91 4.88
C VAL A 160 4.23 -4.71 4.11
N ILE A 161 4.25 -5.15 2.85
CA ILE A 161 3.07 -5.38 2.04
C ILE A 161 2.76 -6.88 2.08
N ALA A 162 1.58 -7.23 2.55
CA ALA A 162 1.09 -8.60 2.62
C ALA A 162 -0.42 -8.67 2.38
N SER A 163 -0.93 -9.84 2.01
CA SER A 163 -2.38 -10.06 1.92
C SER A 163 -3.03 -9.98 3.30
N PRO A 164 -4.31 -9.57 3.37
CA PRO A 164 -5.04 -9.59 4.64
C PRO A 164 -5.04 -10.94 5.36
N ARG A 165 -4.92 -12.04 4.61
CA ARG A 165 -4.91 -13.40 5.17
C ARG A 165 -3.68 -13.71 6.02
N GLU A 166 -2.54 -13.11 5.70
CA GLU A 166 -1.29 -13.31 6.42
C GLU A 166 -1.04 -12.23 7.50
N ALA A 167 -1.87 -11.19 7.56
CA ALA A 167 -1.67 -10.06 8.45
C ALA A 167 -1.55 -10.48 9.94
N ALA A 168 -2.41 -11.40 10.39
CA ALA A 168 -2.38 -11.89 11.78
C ALA A 168 -1.10 -12.68 12.10
N ALA A 169 -0.66 -13.54 11.19
CA ALA A 169 0.58 -14.30 11.36
C ALA A 169 1.80 -13.37 11.40
N ILE A 170 1.83 -12.36 10.51
CA ILE A 170 2.91 -11.35 10.51
C ILE A 170 2.87 -10.50 11.79
N ARG A 171 1.68 -10.06 12.24
CA ARG A 171 1.55 -9.26 13.47
C ARG A 171 2.02 -9.99 14.70
N ALA A 172 1.96 -11.32 14.72
CA ALA A 172 2.45 -12.16 15.81
C ALA A 172 3.99 -12.29 15.84
N LEU A 173 4.71 -11.87 14.79
CA LEU A 173 6.16 -11.90 14.76
C LEU A 173 6.76 -10.84 15.70
N PRO A 174 7.80 -11.15 16.48
CA PRO A 174 8.50 -10.16 17.30
C PRO A 174 9.01 -8.96 16.47
N GLU A 175 9.50 -9.21 15.26
CA GLU A 175 10.04 -8.21 14.34
C GLU A 175 8.97 -7.22 13.85
N ALA A 176 7.69 -7.59 13.92
CA ALA A 176 6.57 -6.75 13.50
C ALA A 176 6.11 -5.75 14.57
N ALA A 177 6.71 -5.78 15.78
CA ALA A 177 6.38 -4.85 16.85
C ALA A 177 6.63 -3.39 16.40
N GLY A 178 5.57 -2.55 16.37
CA GLY A 178 5.64 -1.16 15.93
C GLY A 178 5.89 -0.96 14.43
N ARG A 179 5.87 -2.02 13.61
CA ARG A 179 6.04 -1.95 12.17
C ARG A 179 4.70 -1.95 11.45
N LEU A 180 4.66 -1.31 10.27
CA LEU A 180 3.45 -1.23 9.46
C LEU A 180 3.15 -2.54 8.73
N ILE A 181 1.88 -2.94 8.74
CA ILE A 181 1.33 -3.95 7.83
C ILE A 181 0.33 -3.24 6.93
N VAL A 182 0.65 -3.15 5.63
CA VAL A 182 -0.21 -2.51 4.63
C VAL A 182 -0.74 -3.58 3.69
N THR A 183 -2.07 -3.69 3.58
CA THR A 183 -2.72 -4.78 2.86
C THR A 183 -3.48 -4.27 1.62
N PRO A 184 -3.00 -4.62 0.41
CA PRO A 184 -3.79 -4.50 -0.82
C PRO A 184 -4.75 -5.70 -0.96
N GLY A 185 -5.57 -5.68 -2.02
CA GLY A 185 -6.51 -6.78 -2.28
C GLY A 185 -7.76 -6.75 -1.40
N VAL A 186 -7.99 -5.66 -0.69
CA VAL A 186 -9.18 -5.46 0.13
C VAL A 186 -10.39 -5.12 -0.74
N ARG A 187 -11.52 -5.76 -0.47
CA ARG A 187 -12.77 -5.59 -1.21
C ARG A 187 -13.95 -5.45 -0.26
N PRO A 188 -14.90 -4.52 -0.50
CA PRO A 188 -16.19 -4.52 0.18
C PRO A 188 -16.91 -5.86 0.00
N ALA A 189 -17.73 -6.25 0.98
CA ALA A 189 -18.53 -7.46 0.90
C ALA A 189 -19.37 -7.48 -0.39
N GLY A 190 -19.42 -8.61 -1.08
CA GLY A 190 -20.17 -8.78 -2.34
C GLY A 190 -19.48 -8.23 -3.59
N SER A 191 -18.31 -7.63 -3.48
CA SER A 191 -17.54 -7.16 -4.65
C SER A 191 -16.80 -8.29 -5.35
N ALA A 192 -16.63 -8.20 -6.68
CA ALA A 192 -15.86 -9.18 -7.46
C ALA A 192 -14.37 -9.17 -7.05
N ALA A 193 -13.77 -10.37 -6.96
CA ALA A 193 -12.36 -10.54 -6.59
C ALA A 193 -11.39 -10.08 -7.69
N HIS A 194 -11.79 -10.19 -8.96
CA HIS A 194 -10.98 -9.94 -10.16
C HIS A 194 -9.64 -10.71 -10.13
N ASP A 195 -8.52 -9.99 -10.24
CA ASP A 195 -7.14 -10.50 -10.25
C ASP A 195 -6.59 -10.83 -8.85
N GLN A 196 -7.32 -10.53 -7.77
CA GLN A 196 -6.88 -10.78 -6.40
C GLN A 196 -7.35 -12.17 -5.94
N LYS A 197 -6.41 -13.09 -5.72
CA LYS A 197 -6.72 -14.47 -5.28
C LYS A 197 -6.92 -14.55 -3.74
N ARG A 198 -6.41 -13.59 -2.98
CA ARG A 198 -6.41 -13.56 -1.51
C ARG A 198 -7.04 -12.27 -1.01
N THR A 199 -8.38 -12.20 -0.99
CA THR A 199 -9.14 -11.03 -0.61
C THR A 199 -9.75 -11.15 0.80
N ALA A 200 -10.03 -10.00 1.42
CA ALA A 200 -10.83 -9.85 2.64
C ALA A 200 -11.58 -8.51 2.59
N THR A 201 -12.57 -8.35 3.46
CA THR A 201 -13.25 -7.06 3.65
C THR A 201 -12.35 -6.05 4.38
N PRO A 202 -12.65 -4.74 4.31
CA PRO A 202 -11.91 -3.71 5.04
C PRO A 202 -11.84 -3.99 6.55
N ALA A 203 -12.97 -4.35 7.16
CA ALA A 203 -13.05 -4.65 8.59
C ALA A 203 -12.22 -5.89 8.98
N GLU A 204 -12.30 -6.97 8.20
CA GLU A 204 -11.51 -8.18 8.42
C GLU A 204 -10.01 -7.91 8.31
N ALA A 205 -9.57 -7.10 7.33
CA ALA A 205 -8.16 -6.75 7.17
C ALA A 205 -7.61 -6.02 8.40
N ILE A 206 -8.32 -5.02 8.92
CA ILE A 206 -7.90 -4.29 10.13
C ILE A 206 -7.97 -5.19 11.36
N ALA A 207 -9.03 -5.99 11.52
CA ALA A 207 -9.15 -6.93 12.63
C ALA A 207 -8.03 -8.00 12.63
N ALA A 208 -7.53 -8.38 11.45
CA ALA A 208 -6.38 -9.27 11.30
C ALA A 208 -5.02 -8.60 11.63
N GLY A 209 -5.01 -7.30 11.93
CA GLY A 209 -3.79 -6.59 12.34
C GLY A 209 -3.14 -5.73 11.26
N ALA A 210 -3.82 -5.48 10.12
CA ALA A 210 -3.37 -4.49 9.16
C ALA A 210 -3.50 -3.08 9.75
N ASP A 211 -2.49 -2.24 9.56
CA ASP A 211 -2.51 -0.83 9.97
C ASP A 211 -3.17 0.05 8.89
N ARG A 212 -3.01 -0.33 7.62
CA ARG A 212 -3.59 0.39 6.47
C ARG A 212 -4.05 -0.58 5.40
N ILE A 213 -5.10 -0.18 4.70
CA ILE A 213 -5.65 -0.91 3.56
C ILE A 213 -5.47 -0.11 2.27
N VAL A 214 -5.22 -0.82 1.17
CA VAL A 214 -5.14 -0.21 -0.16
C VAL A 214 -6.32 -0.67 -1.00
N VAL A 215 -7.14 0.28 -1.43
CA VAL A 215 -8.35 0.02 -2.22
C VAL A 215 -8.28 0.80 -3.53
N GLY A 216 -8.41 0.11 -4.65
CA GLY A 216 -8.38 0.67 -6.00
C GLY A 216 -9.75 0.66 -6.67
N ARG A 217 -9.98 -0.32 -7.55
CA ARG A 217 -11.20 -0.47 -8.39
C ARG A 217 -12.53 -0.25 -7.66
N PRO A 218 -12.77 -0.75 -6.44
CA PRO A 218 -14.02 -0.47 -5.74
C PRO A 218 -14.31 1.01 -5.55
N ILE A 219 -13.30 1.87 -5.61
CA ILE A 219 -13.44 3.32 -5.49
C ILE A 219 -13.43 3.98 -6.87
N TRP A 220 -12.34 3.86 -7.62
CA TRP A 220 -12.19 4.63 -8.84
C TRP A 220 -13.11 4.19 -9.99
N ALA A 221 -13.57 2.93 -10.01
CA ALA A 221 -14.55 2.45 -11.00
C ALA A 221 -16.02 2.65 -10.57
N ALA A 222 -16.27 3.15 -9.34
CA ALA A 222 -17.62 3.44 -8.88
C ALA A 222 -18.21 4.64 -9.64
N SER A 223 -19.54 4.66 -9.81
CA SER A 223 -20.27 5.80 -10.33
C SER A 223 -20.06 7.05 -9.47
N ASP A 224 -20.04 6.87 -8.14
CA ASP A 224 -19.69 7.90 -7.14
C ASP A 224 -18.48 7.44 -6.30
N PRO A 225 -17.23 7.81 -6.69
CA PRO A 225 -16.02 7.45 -5.98
C PRO A 225 -15.95 8.01 -4.56
N ARG A 226 -16.53 9.19 -4.31
CA ARG A 226 -16.59 9.80 -2.98
C ARG A 226 -17.44 8.98 -2.03
N ALA A 227 -18.66 8.63 -2.45
CA ALA A 227 -19.55 7.79 -1.67
C ALA A 227 -18.93 6.40 -1.42
N ALA A 228 -18.29 5.80 -2.42
CA ALA A 228 -17.60 4.52 -2.29
C ALA A 228 -16.45 4.58 -1.26
N ALA A 229 -15.60 5.61 -1.30
CA ALA A 229 -14.52 5.80 -0.35
C ALA A 229 -15.05 5.99 1.09
N ARG A 230 -16.10 6.81 1.26
CA ARG A 230 -16.75 7.00 2.57
C ARG A 230 -17.38 5.73 3.12
N ALA A 231 -18.04 4.94 2.27
CA ALA A 231 -18.63 3.66 2.68
C ALA A 231 -17.57 2.67 3.15
N ILE A 232 -16.41 2.61 2.47
CA ILE A 232 -15.28 1.77 2.86
C ILE A 232 -14.70 2.27 4.20
N ALA A 233 -14.45 3.56 4.35
CA ALA A 233 -13.96 4.14 5.60
C ALA A 233 -14.93 3.87 6.77
N ALA A 234 -16.23 4.03 6.56
CA ALA A 234 -17.24 3.76 7.57
C ALA A 234 -17.38 2.28 7.96
N SER A 235 -16.89 1.36 7.13
CA SER A 235 -16.86 -0.08 7.42
C SER A 235 -15.67 -0.51 8.29
N LEU A 236 -14.72 0.39 8.54
CA LEU A 236 -13.56 0.12 9.40
C LEU A 236 -13.99 0.18 10.88
N PRO A 237 -13.41 -0.67 11.75
CA PRO A 237 -13.67 -0.57 13.18
C PRO A 237 -13.20 0.79 13.71
N PRO A 238 -13.78 1.30 14.82
CA PRO A 238 -13.31 2.54 15.45
C PRO A 238 -11.79 2.51 15.75
N ILE A 239 -11.14 3.68 15.70
CA ILE A 239 -9.71 3.84 16.06
C ILE A 239 -9.59 3.81 17.57
#